data_cf2a2bf8d4679b00fa6128b89a2551fd
#
_entry.id   cf2a2bf8d4679b00fa6128b89a2551fd
#
_cell.length_a   1.000
_cell.length_b   1.000
_cell.length_c   1.000
_cell.angle_alpha   90.00
_cell.angle_beta   90.00
_cell.angle_gamma   90.00
#
_symmetry.space_group_name_H-M   'P 1'
#
loop_
_entity.id
_entity.type
_entity.pdbx_description
1 polymer ?
#
loop_
_entity_poly.entity_id
_entity_poly.type
_entity_poly.pdbx_seq_one_letter_code
_entity_poly.pdbx_strand_id
1 'polypeptide(L)'
;MSAAGPAGLPADAGPVLEALEELPGGPELLELARLRDDVALVGGAARDLLLGHGPRELDVVVDSGAADFARELSSLIAATAPRRTARPTVTVHDRFGTAAVDWKAGRVDIAERRSESYRAPGALPDVRGGTVEEDLLRRDFTVNAIAAPLAPALRGTLQAAPHALEDLAAGRLRVLHDHSFLDDPTRLLRLARYGARLGFHAEERTAQLAADALAADALASISRARVGAELRLALAEADAVRALDALGALGVLAALEPWLRFDAELARRGLAILPPDGRPDLLLLAEMLLGATAAEHGERVMFDFLDGLEFTAADRDRVIRTALCAPSLLTDLRAAELPSQMYEALASRTLEAAALAGALGAEEPHQPATDAARRWLQTLRHVRLSINGDDLLAAGVPAGPQIGRRLTEALHRKLDGDLSNGRDAELRAALEARV
;
A
#
# COMPACT_ATOMS: atom_id res chain seq x y z
N MET A 1 27.97 2.19 5.05
CA MET A 1 28.57 2.54 3.75
C MET A 1 27.91 3.84 3.30
N SER A 2 28.69 4.92 3.26
CA SER A 2 28.25 6.25 2.88
C SER A 2 27.92 6.24 1.39
N ALA A 3 26.65 6.42 1.03
CA ALA A 3 26.24 6.69 -0.35
C ALA A 3 26.65 8.12 -0.68
N ALA A 4 27.70 8.29 -1.45
CA ALA A 4 28.00 9.55 -2.10
C ALA A 4 26.83 9.86 -3.03
N GLY A 5 26.12 10.97 -2.81
CA GLY A 5 25.08 11.47 -3.71
C GLY A 5 25.67 11.74 -5.10
N PRO A 6 24.89 11.58 -6.17
CA PRO A 6 25.37 11.82 -7.52
C PRO A 6 25.83 13.26 -7.68
N ALA A 7 27.03 13.44 -8.23
CA ALA A 7 27.53 14.74 -8.67
C ALA A 7 26.48 15.35 -9.62
N GLY A 8 26.13 16.62 -9.43
CA GLY A 8 25.05 17.41 -10.01
C GLY A 8 24.36 16.80 -11.22
N LEU A 9 23.04 16.60 -11.13
CA LEU A 9 22.24 16.07 -12.22
C LEU A 9 22.35 17.00 -13.44
N PRO A 10 22.54 16.46 -14.65
CA PRO A 10 22.58 17.29 -15.85
C PRO A 10 21.23 17.96 -16.08
N ALA A 11 21.23 19.20 -16.55
CA ALA A 11 20.03 19.85 -17.08
C ALA A 11 19.61 19.27 -18.45
N ASP A 12 20.31 18.24 -18.89
CA ASP A 12 20.09 17.54 -20.16
C ASP A 12 19.05 16.43 -19.99
N ALA A 13 18.08 16.39 -20.90
CA ALA A 13 17.05 15.37 -20.96
C ALA A 13 17.51 14.07 -21.64
N GLY A 14 18.70 14.04 -22.26
CA GLY A 14 19.23 12.87 -22.98
C GLY A 14 19.11 11.56 -22.22
N PRO A 15 19.61 11.46 -20.98
CA PRO A 15 19.50 10.24 -20.18
C PRO A 15 18.06 9.78 -19.93
N VAL A 16 17.11 10.73 -19.78
CA VAL A 16 15.69 10.41 -19.60
C VAL A 16 15.10 9.83 -20.89
N LEU A 17 15.45 10.41 -22.04
CA LEU A 17 14.96 9.98 -23.35
C LEU A 17 15.52 8.60 -23.74
N GLU A 18 16.81 8.36 -23.50
CA GLU A 18 17.43 7.05 -23.72
C GLU A 18 16.79 5.97 -22.84
N ALA A 19 16.59 6.25 -21.56
CA ALA A 19 15.93 5.32 -20.65
C ALA A 19 14.45 5.08 -21.01
N LEU A 20 13.76 6.11 -21.52
CA LEU A 20 12.37 6.00 -21.98
C LEU A 20 12.23 5.08 -23.19
N GLU A 21 13.19 5.07 -24.12
CA GLU A 21 13.17 4.18 -25.30
C GLU A 21 13.14 2.69 -24.92
N GLU A 22 13.70 2.33 -23.78
CA GLU A 22 13.75 0.94 -23.29
C GLU A 22 12.49 0.53 -22.50
N LEU A 23 11.59 1.48 -22.19
CA LEU A 23 10.40 1.21 -21.39
C LEU A 23 9.19 0.84 -22.25
N PRO A 24 8.29 -0.03 -21.75
CA PRO A 24 7.02 -0.31 -22.42
C PRO A 24 6.23 0.98 -22.67
N GLY A 25 5.87 1.24 -23.94
CA GLY A 25 5.16 2.44 -24.37
C GLY A 25 6.05 3.66 -24.63
N GLY A 26 7.33 3.61 -24.27
CA GLY A 26 8.29 4.69 -24.50
C GLY A 26 8.54 4.98 -25.99
N PRO A 27 8.86 3.98 -26.83
CA PRO A 27 9.02 4.19 -28.26
C PRO A 27 7.78 4.79 -28.91
N GLU A 28 6.58 4.34 -28.55
CA GLU A 28 5.31 4.85 -29.08
C GLU A 28 5.05 6.28 -28.64
N LEU A 29 5.38 6.63 -27.39
CA LEU A 29 5.32 8.01 -26.90
C LEU A 29 6.26 8.93 -27.67
N LEU A 30 7.50 8.49 -27.92
CA LEU A 30 8.49 9.26 -28.67
C LEU A 30 8.10 9.41 -30.14
N GLU A 31 7.41 8.43 -30.72
CA GLU A 31 6.88 8.51 -32.07
C GLU A 31 5.75 9.56 -32.17
N LEU A 32 4.78 9.54 -31.27
CA LEU A 32 3.71 10.55 -31.23
C LEU A 32 4.24 11.96 -30.91
N ALA A 33 5.25 12.08 -30.07
CA ALA A 33 5.87 13.35 -29.77
C ALA A 33 6.61 13.99 -30.97
N ARG A 34 6.85 13.27 -32.08
CA ARG A 34 7.36 13.85 -33.30
C ARG A 34 6.34 14.73 -34.03
N LEU A 35 5.08 14.52 -33.75
CA LEU A 35 3.96 15.22 -34.40
C LEU A 35 3.41 16.39 -33.55
N ARG A 36 3.93 16.55 -32.32
CA ARG A 36 3.44 17.53 -31.33
C ARG A 36 4.59 18.12 -30.54
N ASP A 37 4.60 19.42 -30.37
CA ASP A 37 5.63 20.15 -29.60
C ASP A 37 5.31 20.28 -28.10
N ASP A 38 4.11 19.87 -27.70
CA ASP A 38 3.58 20.10 -26.34
C ASP A 38 3.69 18.88 -25.42
N VAL A 39 4.26 17.77 -25.87
CA VAL A 39 4.35 16.52 -25.07
C VAL A 39 5.59 16.53 -24.19
N ALA A 40 5.40 16.28 -22.89
CA ALA A 40 6.50 16.12 -21.95
C ALA A 40 6.24 14.98 -20.95
N LEU A 41 7.28 14.21 -20.62
CA LEU A 41 7.30 13.31 -19.49
C LEU A 41 7.50 14.13 -18.21
N VAL A 42 6.74 13.86 -17.14
CA VAL A 42 6.72 14.72 -15.96
C VAL A 42 6.71 13.93 -14.64
N GLY A 43 6.88 14.63 -13.55
CA GLY A 43 6.58 14.13 -12.20
C GLY A 43 7.44 12.97 -11.76
N GLY A 44 6.77 11.94 -11.23
CA GLY A 44 7.42 10.73 -10.73
C GLY A 44 8.22 10.00 -11.77
N ALA A 45 7.71 9.93 -13.02
CA ALA A 45 8.38 9.25 -14.12
C ALA A 45 9.70 9.95 -14.50
N ALA A 46 9.69 11.27 -14.68
CA ALA A 46 10.89 12.04 -15.00
C ALA A 46 11.93 11.95 -13.86
N ARG A 47 11.48 12.09 -12.60
CA ARG A 47 12.35 11.93 -11.43
C ARG A 47 13.00 10.55 -11.37
N ASP A 48 12.21 9.49 -11.47
CA ASP A 48 12.71 8.12 -11.28
C ASP A 48 13.73 7.76 -12.38
N LEU A 49 13.50 8.19 -13.64
CA LEU A 49 14.47 8.00 -14.73
C LEU A 49 15.76 8.79 -14.49
N LEU A 50 15.69 10.02 -13.98
CA LEU A 50 16.88 10.80 -13.62
C LEU A 50 17.70 10.15 -12.50
N LEU A 51 17.05 9.39 -11.62
CA LEU A 51 17.71 8.61 -10.58
C LEU A 51 18.21 7.24 -11.07
N GLY A 52 17.98 6.89 -12.35
CA GLY A 52 18.30 5.57 -12.89
C GLY A 52 17.37 4.45 -12.41
N HIS A 53 16.17 4.80 -11.98
CA HIS A 53 15.15 3.86 -11.51
C HIS A 53 14.05 3.69 -12.56
N GLY A 54 13.48 2.48 -12.68
CA GLY A 54 12.28 2.26 -13.46
C GLY A 54 11.05 2.90 -12.81
N PRO A 55 10.32 3.78 -13.50
CA PRO A 55 9.07 4.34 -12.98
C PRO A 55 7.97 3.27 -12.92
N ARG A 56 6.99 3.45 -12.02
CA ARG A 56 5.81 2.56 -11.93
C ARG A 56 4.85 2.74 -13.09
N GLU A 57 4.73 3.97 -13.56
CA GLU A 57 3.87 4.44 -14.64
C GLU A 57 4.54 5.61 -15.35
N LEU A 58 4.17 5.88 -16.58
CA LEU A 58 4.67 7.03 -17.33
C LEU A 58 3.65 8.16 -17.23
N ASP A 59 4.02 9.24 -16.54
CA ASP A 59 3.21 10.46 -16.44
C ASP A 59 3.56 11.41 -17.58
N VAL A 60 2.59 11.73 -18.43
CA VAL A 60 2.76 12.59 -19.59
C VAL A 60 1.81 13.78 -19.50
N VAL A 61 2.30 14.95 -19.88
CA VAL A 61 1.45 16.14 -20.06
C VAL A 61 1.45 16.61 -21.51
N VAL A 62 0.28 17.13 -21.89
CA VAL A 62 0.02 17.79 -23.17
C VAL A 62 -0.67 19.13 -22.91
N ASP A 63 -0.68 20.07 -23.89
CA ASP A 63 -1.41 21.33 -23.73
C ASP A 63 -2.93 21.11 -23.80
N SER A 64 -3.36 20.21 -24.69
CA SER A 64 -4.76 19.87 -24.87
C SER A 64 -4.95 18.54 -25.60
N GLY A 65 -6.15 17.97 -25.52
CA GLY A 65 -6.51 16.75 -26.26
C GLY A 65 -5.92 15.47 -25.65
N ALA A 66 -5.80 15.39 -24.33
CA ALA A 66 -5.31 14.20 -23.63
C ALA A 66 -6.07 12.92 -24.02
N ALA A 67 -7.38 13.00 -24.23
CA ALA A 67 -8.21 11.88 -24.64
C ALA A 67 -7.85 11.36 -26.05
N ASP A 68 -7.62 12.26 -27.01
CA ASP A 68 -7.24 11.89 -28.38
C ASP A 68 -5.83 11.34 -28.42
N PHE A 69 -4.90 11.98 -27.71
CA PHE A 69 -3.53 11.48 -27.55
C PHE A 69 -3.51 10.05 -26.95
N ALA A 70 -4.34 9.77 -25.94
CA ALA A 70 -4.45 8.44 -25.35
C ALA A 70 -4.96 7.40 -26.37
N ARG A 71 -5.94 7.76 -27.22
CA ARG A 71 -6.45 6.85 -28.28
C ARG A 71 -5.40 6.56 -29.36
N GLU A 72 -4.64 7.57 -29.78
CA GLU A 72 -3.54 7.41 -30.72
C GLU A 72 -2.44 6.55 -30.15
N LEU A 73 -2.01 6.80 -28.90
CA LEU A 73 -1.03 5.98 -28.19
C LEU A 73 -1.49 4.52 -28.06
N SER A 74 -2.73 4.30 -27.65
CA SER A 74 -3.33 2.96 -27.56
C SER A 74 -3.29 2.23 -28.91
N SER A 75 -3.53 2.94 -30.01
CA SER A 75 -3.51 2.37 -31.37
C SER A 75 -2.09 1.97 -31.78
N LEU A 76 -1.09 2.79 -31.47
CA LEU A 76 0.31 2.47 -31.72
C LEU A 76 0.79 1.27 -30.90
N ILE A 77 0.52 1.25 -29.59
CA ILE A 77 0.87 0.12 -28.72
C ILE A 77 0.18 -1.17 -29.22
N ALA A 78 -1.08 -1.09 -29.67
CA ALA A 78 -1.77 -2.25 -30.22
C ALA A 78 -1.18 -2.75 -31.54
N ALA A 79 -0.59 -1.86 -32.35
CA ALA A 79 0.05 -2.21 -33.63
C ALA A 79 1.41 -2.89 -33.43
N THR A 80 2.16 -2.51 -32.38
CA THR A 80 3.48 -3.06 -32.04
C THR A 80 3.41 -4.32 -31.20
N ALA A 81 2.28 -4.52 -30.48
CA ALA A 81 2.08 -5.65 -29.59
C ALA A 81 1.94 -6.99 -30.35
N PRO A 82 2.42 -8.12 -29.78
CA PRO A 82 2.20 -9.45 -30.35
C PRO A 82 0.71 -9.74 -30.55
N ARG A 83 0.33 -10.36 -31.67
CA ARG A 83 -1.08 -10.61 -32.10
C ARG A 83 -1.98 -11.33 -31.08
N ARG A 84 -1.44 -11.91 -30.01
CA ARG A 84 -2.18 -12.62 -28.95
C ARG A 84 -2.30 -11.84 -27.64
N THR A 85 -1.79 -10.60 -27.57
CA THR A 85 -1.93 -9.75 -26.38
C THR A 85 -3.29 -9.05 -26.38
N ALA A 86 -3.89 -8.90 -25.20
CA ALA A 86 -5.08 -8.08 -25.02
C ALA A 86 -4.80 -6.65 -25.49
N ARG A 87 -5.77 -6.02 -26.15
CA ARG A 87 -5.64 -4.63 -26.59
C ARG A 87 -5.51 -3.70 -25.37
N PRO A 88 -4.73 -2.60 -25.49
CA PRO A 88 -4.71 -1.58 -24.45
C PRO A 88 -6.11 -1.03 -24.19
N THR A 89 -6.39 -0.71 -22.92
CA THR A 89 -7.63 -0.07 -22.49
C THR A 89 -7.40 1.41 -22.29
N VAL A 90 -8.27 2.24 -22.85
CA VAL A 90 -8.23 3.71 -22.66
C VAL A 90 -9.34 4.09 -21.69
N THR A 91 -8.97 4.78 -20.62
CA THR A 91 -9.89 5.39 -19.66
C THR A 91 -9.79 6.91 -19.81
N VAL A 92 -10.92 7.61 -19.94
CA VAL A 92 -10.94 9.06 -20.13
C VAL A 92 -11.77 9.70 -19.01
N HIS A 93 -11.26 10.80 -18.46
CA HIS A 93 -11.92 11.63 -17.46
C HIS A 93 -12.03 13.08 -17.97
N ASP A 94 -12.96 13.32 -18.88
CA ASP A 94 -13.14 14.59 -19.59
C ASP A 94 -13.22 15.82 -18.66
N ARG A 95 -13.87 15.66 -17.51
CA ARG A 95 -13.99 16.75 -16.51
C ARG A 95 -12.65 17.27 -16.01
N PHE A 96 -11.62 16.44 -16.05
CA PHE A 96 -10.30 16.75 -15.48
C PHE A 96 -9.22 16.90 -16.56
N GLY A 97 -9.57 16.77 -17.84
CA GLY A 97 -8.60 16.77 -18.92
C GLY A 97 -7.54 15.68 -18.76
N THR A 98 -7.94 14.48 -18.31
CA THR A 98 -7.01 13.35 -18.07
C THR A 98 -7.48 12.09 -18.78
N ALA A 99 -6.52 11.28 -19.20
CA ALA A 99 -6.75 9.96 -19.74
C ALA A 99 -5.65 9.00 -19.31
N ALA A 100 -5.94 7.70 -19.35
CA ALA A 100 -4.97 6.65 -19.07
C ALA A 100 -5.02 5.59 -20.17
N VAL A 101 -3.86 5.01 -20.47
CA VAL A 101 -3.72 3.86 -21.36
C VAL A 101 -3.11 2.73 -20.56
N ASP A 102 -3.88 1.66 -20.36
CA ASP A 102 -3.47 0.48 -19.59
C ASP A 102 -3.30 -0.74 -20.50
N TRP A 103 -2.19 -1.44 -20.36
CA TRP A 103 -1.97 -2.74 -21.03
C TRP A 103 -1.11 -3.66 -20.14
N LYS A 104 -0.97 -4.91 -20.54
CA LYS A 104 -0.28 -5.92 -19.73
C LYS A 104 1.14 -5.54 -19.28
N ALA A 105 1.87 -4.80 -20.11
CA ALA A 105 3.28 -4.47 -19.87
C ALA A 105 3.49 -3.11 -19.19
N GLY A 106 2.47 -2.22 -19.14
CA GLY A 106 2.64 -0.90 -18.56
C GLY A 106 1.37 -0.07 -18.52
N ARG A 107 1.54 1.17 -18.07
CA ARG A 107 0.52 2.22 -17.97
C ARG A 107 1.12 3.57 -18.32
N VAL A 108 0.37 4.37 -19.06
CA VAL A 108 0.66 5.79 -19.30
C VAL A 108 -0.52 6.61 -18.83
N ASP A 109 -0.28 7.53 -17.93
CA ASP A 109 -1.24 8.55 -17.51
C ASP A 109 -0.96 9.85 -18.26
N ILE A 110 -1.99 10.39 -18.90
CA ILE A 110 -1.92 11.59 -19.73
C ILE A 110 -2.80 12.66 -19.09
N ALA A 111 -2.24 13.85 -18.89
CA ALA A 111 -2.98 14.99 -18.35
C ALA A 111 -2.77 16.24 -19.20
N GLU A 112 -3.78 17.09 -19.29
CA GLU A 112 -3.60 18.43 -19.84
C GLU A 112 -2.90 19.30 -18.80
N ARG A 113 -1.98 20.18 -19.27
CA ARG A 113 -1.29 21.16 -18.42
C ARG A 113 -2.32 22.07 -17.78
N ARG A 114 -2.14 22.34 -16.51
CA ARG A 114 -3.10 23.13 -15.73
C ARG A 114 -2.45 23.97 -14.67
N SER A 115 -3.10 25.08 -14.37
CA SER A 115 -2.92 25.85 -13.15
C SER A 115 -3.99 25.48 -12.13
N GLU A 116 -3.67 25.63 -10.86
CA GLU A 116 -4.57 25.35 -9.74
C GLU A 116 -4.61 26.55 -8.81
N SER A 117 -5.81 26.87 -8.31
CA SER A 117 -5.98 27.89 -7.27
C SER A 117 -6.93 27.37 -6.21
N TYR A 118 -6.67 27.69 -4.95
CA TYR A 118 -7.42 27.19 -3.80
C TYR A 118 -8.22 28.31 -3.17
N ARG A 119 -9.54 28.14 -3.01
CA ARG A 119 -10.43 29.14 -2.40
C ARG A 119 -10.33 29.16 -0.89
N ALA A 120 -9.96 28.07 -0.26
CA ALA A 120 -9.79 27.88 1.17
C ALA A 120 -8.84 26.72 1.45
N PRO A 121 -8.21 26.66 2.62
CA PRO A 121 -7.39 25.52 3.05
C PRO A 121 -8.12 24.18 2.86
N GLY A 122 -7.44 23.19 2.29
CA GLY A 122 -7.96 21.84 2.06
C GLY A 122 -9.06 21.72 0.99
N ALA A 123 -9.53 22.81 0.40
CA ALA A 123 -10.51 22.77 -0.67
C ALA A 123 -9.98 22.03 -1.91
N LEU A 124 -10.89 21.49 -2.73
CA LEU A 124 -10.49 21.03 -4.06
C LEU A 124 -10.09 22.25 -4.91
N PRO A 125 -9.01 22.15 -5.70
CA PRO A 125 -8.55 23.25 -6.53
C PRO A 125 -9.54 23.60 -7.64
N ASP A 126 -9.67 24.90 -7.92
CA ASP A 126 -10.18 25.39 -9.18
C ASP A 126 -9.12 25.21 -10.26
N VAL A 127 -9.43 24.42 -11.28
CA VAL A 127 -8.49 24.02 -12.34
C VAL A 127 -8.76 24.83 -13.61
N ARG A 128 -7.68 25.33 -14.23
CA ARG A 128 -7.71 25.99 -15.55
C ARG A 128 -6.52 25.51 -16.40
N GLY A 129 -6.61 25.62 -17.70
CA GLY A 129 -5.45 25.41 -18.58
C GLY A 129 -4.29 26.31 -18.14
N GLY A 130 -3.08 25.77 -18.12
CA GLY A 130 -1.89 26.45 -17.61
C GLY A 130 -0.68 26.29 -18.52
N THR A 131 0.33 27.13 -18.29
CA THR A 131 1.66 27.02 -18.89
C THR A 131 2.45 25.85 -18.28
N VAL A 132 3.59 25.50 -18.86
CA VAL A 132 4.53 24.52 -18.29
C VAL A 132 4.97 24.92 -16.89
N GLU A 133 5.29 26.21 -16.71
CA GLU A 133 5.75 26.73 -15.43
C GLU A 133 4.66 26.61 -14.35
N GLU A 134 3.43 26.99 -14.68
CA GLU A 134 2.28 26.89 -13.76
C GLU A 134 2.00 25.42 -13.39
N ASP A 135 2.08 24.50 -14.37
CA ASP A 135 1.89 23.05 -14.11
C ASP A 135 2.99 22.48 -13.19
N LEU A 136 4.23 22.94 -13.35
CA LEU A 136 5.32 22.54 -12.47
C LEU A 136 5.17 23.10 -11.05
N LEU A 137 4.79 24.38 -10.93
CA LEU A 137 4.71 25.08 -9.64
C LEU A 137 3.51 24.66 -8.77
N ARG A 138 2.45 24.06 -9.33
CA ARG A 138 1.31 23.52 -8.55
C ARG A 138 1.57 22.17 -7.90
N ARG A 139 2.69 21.48 -8.24
CA ARG A 139 2.99 20.14 -7.76
C ARG A 139 3.30 20.12 -6.26
N ASP A 140 3.48 18.93 -5.70
CA ASP A 140 3.71 18.75 -4.27
C ASP A 140 5.13 19.14 -3.82
N PHE A 141 6.15 18.59 -4.51
CA PHE A 141 7.56 18.78 -4.14
C PHE A 141 8.40 19.13 -5.37
N THR A 142 9.50 19.87 -5.16
CA THR A 142 10.45 20.25 -6.20
C THR A 142 10.93 19.06 -7.02
N VAL A 143 11.24 17.93 -6.39
CA VAL A 143 11.71 16.71 -7.06
C VAL A 143 10.68 16.08 -8.02
N ASN A 144 9.40 16.43 -7.90
CA ASN A 144 8.31 16.03 -8.79
C ASN A 144 7.94 17.13 -9.79
N ALA A 145 8.58 18.31 -9.68
CA ALA A 145 8.35 19.46 -10.54
C ALA A 145 9.41 19.55 -11.64
N ILE A 146 9.58 18.45 -12.37
CA ILE A 146 10.54 18.28 -13.46
C ILE A 146 9.76 17.73 -14.67
N ALA A 147 10.03 18.31 -15.86
CA ALA A 147 9.49 17.89 -17.12
C ALA A 147 10.64 17.65 -18.13
N ALA A 148 10.58 16.52 -18.83
CA ALA A 148 11.44 16.20 -19.96
C ALA A 148 10.62 16.33 -21.26
N PRO A 149 10.81 17.37 -22.07
CA PRO A 149 10.15 17.53 -23.37
C PRO A 149 10.48 16.37 -24.28
N LEU A 150 9.47 15.76 -24.92
CA LEU A 150 9.65 14.63 -25.82
C LEU A 150 9.73 15.04 -27.29
N ALA A 151 9.26 16.24 -27.65
CA ALA A 151 9.30 16.76 -29.01
C ALA A 151 10.73 16.96 -29.50
N PRO A 152 11.09 16.54 -30.71
CA PRO A 152 12.48 16.61 -31.24
C PRO A 152 13.08 18.02 -31.16
N ALA A 153 12.28 19.06 -31.43
CA ALA A 153 12.72 20.45 -31.39
C ALA A 153 13.07 20.98 -30.00
N LEU A 154 12.54 20.33 -28.93
CA LEU A 154 12.69 20.75 -27.55
C LEU A 154 13.53 19.75 -26.72
N ARG A 155 13.99 18.66 -27.35
CA ARG A 155 14.85 17.67 -26.70
C ARG A 155 16.19 18.29 -26.31
N GLY A 156 16.69 17.85 -25.14
CA GLY A 156 18.02 18.24 -24.68
C GLY A 156 18.02 19.14 -23.45
N THR A 157 16.89 19.77 -23.08
CA THR A 157 16.83 20.61 -21.88
C THR A 157 15.63 20.23 -21.01
N LEU A 158 15.90 19.86 -19.76
CA LEU A 158 14.87 19.67 -18.77
C LEU A 158 14.22 21.01 -18.39
N GLN A 159 12.90 21.01 -18.23
CA GLN A 159 12.16 22.11 -17.64
C GLN A 159 11.89 21.75 -16.17
N ALA A 160 12.30 22.59 -15.25
CA ALA A 160 12.23 22.26 -13.84
C ALA A 160 11.89 23.50 -13.02
N ALA A 161 11.12 23.31 -11.94
CA ALA A 161 10.92 24.36 -10.96
C ALA A 161 12.25 24.74 -10.26
N PRO A 162 12.35 25.94 -9.67
CA PRO A 162 13.54 26.33 -8.92
C PRO A 162 13.92 25.25 -7.88
N HIS A 163 15.21 24.98 -7.76
CA HIS A 163 15.82 23.96 -6.86
C HIS A 163 15.51 22.50 -7.20
N ALA A 164 14.68 22.15 -8.19
CA ALA A 164 14.21 20.80 -8.41
C ALA A 164 15.35 19.80 -8.67
N LEU A 165 16.29 20.12 -9.56
CA LEU A 165 17.43 19.24 -9.87
C LEU A 165 18.46 19.21 -8.73
N GLU A 166 18.67 20.33 -8.03
CA GLU A 166 19.55 20.39 -6.85
C GLU A 166 18.99 19.55 -5.70
N ASP A 167 17.70 19.66 -5.41
CA ASP A 167 17.03 18.89 -4.36
C ASP A 167 17.00 17.40 -4.71
N LEU A 168 16.80 17.06 -6.00
CA LEU A 168 16.84 15.68 -6.46
C LEU A 168 18.25 15.09 -6.26
N ALA A 169 19.30 15.81 -6.64
CA ALA A 169 20.69 15.38 -6.42
C ALA A 169 21.05 15.26 -4.95
N ALA A 170 20.50 16.13 -4.11
CA ALA A 170 20.77 16.14 -2.67
C ALA A 170 19.84 15.23 -1.83
N GLY A 171 18.87 14.55 -2.45
CA GLY A 171 17.89 13.72 -1.74
C GLY A 171 16.99 14.53 -0.80
N ARG A 172 16.53 15.70 -1.22
CA ARG A 172 15.72 16.61 -0.40
C ARG A 172 14.29 16.70 -0.94
N LEU A 173 13.33 16.72 -0.04
CA LEU A 173 11.92 17.03 -0.33
C LEU A 173 11.64 18.46 0.10
N ARG A 174 11.40 19.33 -0.86
CA ARG A 174 11.06 20.74 -0.66
C ARG A 174 9.70 21.01 -1.28
N VAL A 175 8.80 21.69 -0.55
CA VAL A 175 7.56 22.21 -1.11
C VAL A 175 7.83 23.41 -2.03
N LEU A 176 6.93 23.66 -2.97
CA LEU A 176 7.08 24.70 -3.98
C LEU A 176 6.70 26.10 -3.48
N HIS A 177 5.91 26.18 -2.39
CA HIS A 177 5.53 27.43 -1.74
C HIS A 177 5.10 27.21 -0.27
N ASP A 178 5.12 28.25 0.53
CA ASP A 178 4.87 28.18 1.98
C ASP A 178 3.44 27.73 2.36
N HIS A 179 2.44 27.93 1.52
CA HIS A 179 1.07 27.49 1.79
C HIS A 179 0.77 26.06 1.35
N SER A 180 1.76 25.34 0.85
CA SER A 180 1.60 24.03 0.20
C SER A 180 0.82 23.01 1.03
N PHE A 181 1.09 22.91 2.34
CA PHE A 181 0.40 21.98 3.24
C PHE A 181 -0.98 22.49 3.72
N LEU A 182 -1.23 23.79 3.63
CA LEU A 182 -2.55 24.37 3.91
C LEU A 182 -3.48 24.24 2.71
N ASP A 183 -2.97 24.43 1.50
CA ASP A 183 -3.71 24.28 0.26
C ASP A 183 -4.11 22.83 0.05
N ASP A 184 -3.17 21.89 0.24
CA ASP A 184 -3.42 20.46 0.16
C ASP A 184 -2.74 19.69 1.30
N PRO A 185 -3.43 19.49 2.44
CA PRO A 185 -2.89 18.73 3.57
C PRO A 185 -2.55 17.27 3.27
N THR A 186 -3.04 16.67 2.16
CA THR A 186 -2.59 15.33 1.76
C THR A 186 -1.10 15.27 1.47
N ARG A 187 -0.48 16.42 1.16
CA ARG A 187 0.98 16.53 0.96
C ARG A 187 1.79 16.19 2.21
N LEU A 188 1.19 16.26 3.42
CA LEU A 188 1.83 15.77 4.66
C LEU A 188 2.01 14.24 4.61
N LEU A 189 0.97 13.50 4.17
CA LEU A 189 1.07 12.05 4.00
C LEU A 189 2.06 11.69 2.88
N ARG A 190 2.03 12.47 1.79
CA ARG A 190 2.95 12.32 0.65
C ARG A 190 4.41 12.62 1.03
N LEU A 191 4.66 13.61 1.91
CA LEU A 191 5.99 13.91 2.44
C LEU A 191 6.60 12.68 3.14
N ALA A 192 5.86 12.07 4.07
CA ALA A 192 6.29 10.87 4.76
C ALA A 192 6.51 9.70 3.78
N ARG A 193 5.56 9.46 2.88
CA ARG A 193 5.61 8.37 1.91
C ARG A 193 6.78 8.50 0.93
N TYR A 194 7.00 9.69 0.36
CA TYR A 194 8.14 9.91 -0.53
C TYR A 194 9.48 9.90 0.21
N GLY A 195 9.53 10.42 1.43
CA GLY A 195 10.71 10.33 2.28
C GLY A 195 11.12 8.87 2.52
N ALA A 196 10.16 8.01 2.86
CA ALA A 196 10.38 6.60 3.03
C ALA A 196 10.77 5.89 1.71
N ARG A 197 10.00 6.11 0.63
CA ARG A 197 10.21 5.46 -0.68
C ARG A 197 11.55 5.81 -1.31
N LEU A 198 11.91 7.09 -1.33
CA LEU A 198 13.10 7.58 -2.02
C LEU A 198 14.34 7.60 -1.12
N GLY A 199 14.18 7.46 0.20
CA GLY A 199 15.26 7.67 1.15
C GLY A 199 15.66 9.15 1.29
N PHE A 200 14.74 10.06 0.95
CA PHE A 200 14.94 11.49 0.98
C PHE A 200 14.47 12.09 2.32
N HIS A 201 15.00 13.25 2.67
CA HIS A 201 14.63 13.96 3.87
C HIS A 201 13.95 15.30 3.54
N ALA A 202 13.06 15.75 4.41
CA ALA A 202 12.46 17.08 4.27
C ALA A 202 13.53 18.15 4.39
N GLU A 203 13.49 19.16 3.49
CA GLU A 203 14.29 20.37 3.65
C GLU A 203 13.80 21.13 4.89
N GLU A 204 14.69 21.89 5.55
CA GLU A 204 14.45 22.51 6.86
C GLU A 204 13.17 23.36 6.90
N ARG A 205 12.98 24.25 5.93
CA ARG A 205 11.76 25.07 5.85
C ARG A 205 10.52 24.22 5.61
N THR A 206 10.63 23.19 4.78
CA THR A 206 9.54 22.24 4.51
C THR A 206 9.16 21.47 5.77
N ALA A 207 10.14 21.02 6.56
CA ALA A 207 9.88 20.34 7.83
C ALA A 207 9.17 21.27 8.83
N GLN A 208 9.58 22.54 8.91
CA GLN A 208 8.92 23.53 9.74
C GLN A 208 7.47 23.79 9.30
N LEU A 209 7.23 23.99 8.01
CA LEU A 209 5.89 24.18 7.46
C LEU A 209 4.98 22.96 7.69
N ALA A 210 5.52 21.75 7.64
CA ALA A 210 4.77 20.54 7.95
C ALA A 210 4.37 20.50 9.43
N ALA A 211 5.30 20.84 10.35
CA ALA A 211 5.00 20.92 11.78
C ALA A 211 3.95 22.00 12.08
N ASP A 212 4.08 23.18 11.48
CA ASP A 212 3.12 24.28 11.64
C ASP A 212 1.72 23.90 11.13
N ALA A 213 1.63 23.21 9.98
CA ALA A 213 0.36 22.74 9.42
C ALA A 213 -0.31 21.68 10.31
N LEU A 214 0.46 20.75 10.87
CA LEU A 214 -0.06 19.76 11.84
C LEU A 214 -0.54 20.44 13.13
N ALA A 215 0.22 21.41 13.65
CA ALA A 215 -0.16 22.18 14.83
C ALA A 215 -1.43 23.03 14.60
N ALA A 216 -1.67 23.45 13.36
CA ALA A 216 -2.88 24.17 12.95
C ALA A 216 -4.05 23.25 12.57
N ASP A 217 -3.96 21.94 12.83
CA ASP A 217 -4.99 20.92 12.51
C ASP A 217 -5.41 20.92 11.01
N ALA A 218 -4.45 21.13 10.12
CA ALA A 218 -4.72 21.22 8.67
C ALA A 218 -5.40 19.97 8.11
N LEU A 219 -5.14 18.78 8.67
CA LEU A 219 -5.74 17.52 8.23
C LEU A 219 -7.27 17.49 8.42
N ALA A 220 -7.83 18.26 9.36
CA ALA A 220 -9.27 18.37 9.55
C ALA A 220 -9.98 19.09 8.39
N SER A 221 -9.26 19.84 7.56
CA SER A 221 -9.82 20.57 6.41
C SER A 221 -10.09 19.69 5.18
N ILE A 222 -9.58 18.46 5.14
CA ILE A 222 -9.75 17.54 4.01
C ILE A 222 -10.69 16.39 4.36
N SER A 223 -11.33 15.80 3.32
CA SER A 223 -12.17 14.63 3.53
C SER A 223 -11.35 13.41 3.97
N ARG A 224 -11.93 12.60 4.85
CA ARG A 224 -11.32 11.33 5.26
C ARG A 224 -11.05 10.40 4.08
N ALA A 225 -11.86 10.44 3.03
CA ALA A 225 -11.63 9.71 1.78
C ALA A 225 -10.29 10.03 1.14
N ARG A 226 -9.88 11.31 1.12
CA ARG A 226 -8.56 11.74 0.61
C ARG A 226 -7.42 11.22 1.48
N VAL A 227 -7.59 11.25 2.79
CA VAL A 227 -6.63 10.63 3.73
C VAL A 227 -6.53 9.13 3.46
N GLY A 228 -7.67 8.44 3.33
CA GLY A 228 -7.73 7.01 3.04
C GLY A 228 -7.06 6.63 1.72
N ALA A 229 -7.16 7.47 0.69
CA ALA A 229 -6.46 7.26 -0.57
C ALA A 229 -4.93 7.27 -0.39
N GLU A 230 -4.37 8.26 0.31
CA GLU A 230 -2.93 8.33 0.57
C GLU A 230 -2.46 7.21 1.53
N LEU A 231 -3.27 6.82 2.51
CA LEU A 231 -2.94 5.71 3.41
C LEU A 231 -2.87 4.38 2.64
N ARG A 232 -3.82 4.12 1.71
CA ARG A 232 -3.76 2.94 0.83
C ARG A 232 -2.50 2.93 -0.04
N LEU A 233 -2.06 4.11 -0.52
CA LEU A 233 -0.80 4.23 -1.25
C LEU A 233 0.41 3.93 -0.37
N ALA A 234 0.40 4.37 0.90
CA ALA A 234 1.46 4.04 1.85
C ALA A 234 1.53 2.53 2.16
N LEU A 235 0.37 1.89 2.35
CA LEU A 235 0.26 0.43 2.54
C LEU A 235 0.69 -0.38 1.31
N ALA A 236 0.62 0.20 0.11
CA ALA A 236 1.03 -0.42 -1.15
C ALA A 236 2.51 -0.15 -1.52
N GLU A 237 3.25 0.61 -0.72
CA GLU A 237 4.68 0.81 -0.95
C GLU A 237 5.47 -0.50 -0.80
N ALA A 238 6.58 -0.65 -1.50
CA ALA A 238 7.43 -1.84 -1.41
C ALA A 238 7.94 -2.06 0.03
N ASP A 239 8.22 -0.98 0.76
CA ASP A 239 8.48 -0.96 2.19
C ASP A 239 7.38 -0.15 2.89
N ALA A 240 6.20 -0.77 3.03
CA ALA A 240 5.06 -0.17 3.70
C ALA A 240 5.34 0.13 5.18
N VAL A 241 6.15 -0.71 5.84
CA VAL A 241 6.54 -0.50 7.24
C VAL A 241 7.28 0.83 7.39
N ARG A 242 8.24 1.09 6.52
CA ARG A 242 8.98 2.36 6.53
C ARG A 242 8.09 3.56 6.21
N ALA A 243 7.13 3.39 5.31
CA ALA A 243 6.19 4.46 4.95
C ALA A 243 5.26 4.82 6.13
N LEU A 244 4.73 3.81 6.84
CA LEU A 244 3.86 4.01 8.00
C LEU A 244 4.63 4.55 9.21
N ASP A 245 5.85 4.08 9.44
CA ASP A 245 6.76 4.59 10.47
C ASP A 245 7.07 6.08 10.26
N ALA A 246 7.32 6.48 9.01
CA ALA A 246 7.52 7.87 8.65
C ALA A 246 6.27 8.75 8.89
N LEU A 247 5.04 8.22 8.66
CA LEU A 247 3.79 8.90 9.02
C LEU A 247 3.68 9.13 10.55
N GLY A 248 4.06 8.11 11.33
CA GLY A 248 4.12 8.20 12.79
C GLY A 248 5.15 9.23 13.26
N ALA A 249 6.37 9.14 12.74
CA ALA A 249 7.47 10.05 13.08
C ALA A 249 7.20 11.51 12.74
N LEU A 250 6.48 11.77 11.64
CA LEU A 250 6.04 13.13 11.26
C LEU A 250 4.89 13.64 12.14
N GLY A 251 4.21 12.77 12.92
CA GLY A 251 3.07 13.14 13.74
C GLY A 251 1.72 13.08 13.03
N VAL A 252 1.67 12.65 11.77
CA VAL A 252 0.43 12.55 10.97
C VAL A 252 -0.57 11.58 11.60
N LEU A 253 -0.10 10.41 12.09
CA LEU A 253 -1.00 9.42 12.70
C LEU A 253 -1.70 10.00 13.94
N ALA A 254 -0.95 10.62 14.84
CA ALA A 254 -1.50 11.22 16.06
C ALA A 254 -2.42 12.42 15.78
N ALA A 255 -2.17 13.17 14.69
CA ALA A 255 -3.04 14.26 14.24
C ALA A 255 -4.35 13.76 13.61
N LEU A 256 -4.35 12.58 12.98
CA LEU A 256 -5.57 11.96 12.48
C LEU A 256 -6.46 11.46 13.60
N GLU A 257 -5.87 10.70 14.54
CA GLU A 257 -6.55 10.19 15.74
C GLU A 257 -5.53 10.01 16.87
N PRO A 258 -5.78 10.51 18.10
CA PRO A 258 -4.82 10.42 19.21
C PRO A 258 -4.42 9.00 19.62
N TRP A 259 -5.24 8.02 19.33
CA TRP A 259 -4.99 6.60 19.63
C TRP A 259 -4.27 5.87 18.50
N LEU A 260 -4.17 6.47 17.30
CA LEU A 260 -3.53 5.84 16.14
C LEU A 260 -2.01 5.84 16.34
N ARG A 261 -1.42 4.66 16.33
CA ARG A 261 0.02 4.43 16.54
C ARG A 261 0.52 3.43 15.54
N PHE A 262 1.81 3.42 15.30
CA PHE A 262 2.47 2.40 14.51
C PHE A 262 3.80 2.02 15.15
N ASP A 263 3.97 0.72 15.42
CA ASP A 263 5.21 0.13 15.90
C ASP A 263 5.85 -0.68 14.76
N ALA A 264 6.86 -0.11 14.15
CA ALA A 264 7.56 -0.71 13.02
C ALA A 264 8.20 -2.07 13.36
N GLU A 265 8.64 -2.26 14.60
CA GLU A 265 9.27 -3.51 15.04
C GLU A 265 8.20 -4.61 15.23
N LEU A 266 7.08 -4.29 15.87
CA LEU A 266 5.94 -5.19 15.99
C LEU A 266 5.40 -5.59 14.59
N ALA A 267 5.25 -4.62 13.70
CA ALA A 267 4.82 -4.84 12.33
C ALA A 267 5.76 -5.80 11.57
N ARG A 268 7.09 -5.59 11.65
CA ARG A 268 8.08 -6.49 11.01
C ARG A 268 8.01 -7.90 11.57
N ARG A 269 7.86 -8.05 12.90
CA ARG A 269 7.67 -9.36 13.53
C ARG A 269 6.43 -10.07 13.04
N GLY A 270 5.30 -9.36 12.92
CA GLY A 270 4.06 -9.91 12.37
C GLY A 270 4.20 -10.34 10.92
N LEU A 271 4.80 -9.51 10.08
CA LEU A 271 5.06 -9.83 8.67
C LEU A 271 5.99 -11.03 8.51
N ALA A 272 6.97 -11.20 9.40
CA ALA A 272 7.92 -12.32 9.34
C ALA A 272 7.29 -13.71 9.57
N ILE A 273 6.14 -13.76 10.23
CA ILE A 273 5.39 -15.01 10.47
C ILE A 273 4.10 -15.11 9.65
N LEU A 274 3.66 -14.02 9.01
CA LEU A 274 2.49 -14.03 8.13
C LEU A 274 2.79 -14.89 6.89
N PRO A 275 1.95 -15.89 6.56
CA PRO A 275 2.18 -16.72 5.39
C PRO A 275 1.84 -15.98 4.08
N PRO A 276 2.31 -16.48 2.90
CA PRO A 276 2.11 -15.81 1.61
C PRO A 276 0.64 -15.62 1.19
N ASP A 277 -0.28 -16.38 1.74
CA ASP A 277 -1.73 -16.27 1.53
C ASP A 277 -2.41 -15.30 2.52
N GLY A 278 -1.64 -14.69 3.42
CA GLY A 278 -2.10 -13.58 4.27
C GLY A 278 -2.08 -12.22 3.55
N ARG A 279 -2.67 -11.22 4.18
CA ARG A 279 -2.78 -9.84 3.68
C ARG A 279 -1.88 -8.91 4.50
N PRO A 280 -0.66 -8.61 4.02
CA PRO A 280 0.28 -7.72 4.73
C PRO A 280 -0.32 -6.34 5.04
N ASP A 281 -1.03 -5.75 4.09
CA ASP A 281 -1.68 -4.45 4.22
C ASP A 281 -2.72 -4.43 5.36
N LEU A 282 -3.52 -5.50 5.51
CA LEU A 282 -4.51 -5.61 6.58
C LEU A 282 -3.88 -5.88 7.95
N LEU A 283 -2.75 -6.61 7.98
CA LEU A 283 -1.98 -6.79 9.21
C LEU A 283 -1.44 -5.46 9.71
N LEU A 284 -0.78 -4.69 8.82
CA LEU A 284 -0.22 -3.37 9.15
C LEU A 284 -1.31 -2.40 9.61
N LEU A 285 -2.46 -2.40 8.93
CA LEU A 285 -3.59 -1.55 9.30
C LEU A 285 -4.17 -1.96 10.65
N ALA A 286 -4.28 -3.27 10.95
CA ALA A 286 -4.76 -3.75 12.25
C ALA A 286 -3.79 -3.42 13.39
N GLU A 287 -2.49 -3.48 13.14
CA GLU A 287 -1.45 -3.07 14.09
C GLU A 287 -1.62 -1.59 14.47
N MET A 288 -1.83 -0.70 13.49
CA MET A 288 -2.06 0.73 13.74
C MET A 288 -3.27 1.00 14.66
N LEU A 289 -4.26 0.12 14.66
CA LEU A 289 -5.49 0.26 15.44
C LEU A 289 -5.39 -0.33 16.86
N LEU A 290 -4.30 -0.98 17.23
CA LEU A 290 -4.15 -1.59 18.56
C LEU A 290 -4.35 -0.57 19.70
N GLY A 291 -3.97 0.69 19.50
CA GLY A 291 -4.18 1.75 20.48
C GLY A 291 -5.66 2.02 20.82
N ALA A 292 -6.58 1.71 19.91
CA ALA A 292 -8.00 1.85 20.15
C ALA A 292 -8.62 0.67 20.92
N THR A 293 -7.95 -0.47 21.05
CA THR A 293 -8.52 -1.68 21.68
C THR A 293 -8.85 -1.49 23.16
N ALA A 294 -8.12 -0.61 23.85
CA ALA A 294 -8.33 -0.28 25.26
C ALA A 294 -9.31 0.90 25.48
N ALA A 295 -9.75 1.56 24.40
CA ALA A 295 -10.67 2.70 24.50
C ALA A 295 -12.10 2.22 24.78
N GLU A 296 -12.86 3.04 25.54
CA GLU A 296 -14.31 2.84 25.64
C GLU A 296 -14.93 2.93 24.23
N HIS A 297 -15.72 1.92 23.87
CA HIS A 297 -16.27 1.79 22.52
C HIS A 297 -15.24 1.65 21.38
N GLY A 298 -14.06 1.06 21.64
CA GLY A 298 -12.95 0.96 20.69
C GLY A 298 -13.36 0.35 19.33
N GLU A 299 -14.23 -0.67 19.31
CA GLU A 299 -14.76 -1.24 18.06
C GLU A 299 -15.49 -0.19 17.21
N ARG A 300 -16.32 0.62 17.83
CA ARG A 300 -17.07 1.69 17.14
C ARG A 300 -16.15 2.76 16.61
N VAL A 301 -15.14 3.15 17.39
CA VAL A 301 -14.14 4.15 16.99
C VAL A 301 -13.34 3.67 15.78
N MET A 302 -12.90 2.40 15.78
CA MET A 302 -12.22 1.80 14.61
C MET A 302 -13.13 1.73 13.40
N PHE A 303 -14.41 1.37 13.59
CA PHE A 303 -15.39 1.32 12.51
C PHE A 303 -15.57 2.68 11.86
N ASP A 304 -15.86 3.72 12.64
CA ASP A 304 -16.09 5.08 12.13
C ASP A 304 -14.84 5.64 11.44
N PHE A 305 -13.65 5.31 11.93
CA PHE A 305 -12.39 5.69 11.31
C PHE A 305 -12.21 5.04 9.94
N LEU A 306 -12.27 3.71 9.85
CA LEU A 306 -12.05 2.98 8.60
C LEU A 306 -13.15 3.21 7.57
N ASP A 307 -14.40 3.38 8.01
CA ASP A 307 -15.52 3.71 7.14
C ASP A 307 -15.33 5.10 6.52
N GLY A 308 -14.95 6.08 7.33
CA GLY A 308 -14.62 7.42 6.84
C GLY A 308 -13.45 7.46 5.86
N LEU A 309 -12.49 6.55 5.97
CA LEU A 309 -11.38 6.38 5.03
C LEU A 309 -11.76 5.59 3.76
N GLU A 310 -13.00 5.16 3.63
CA GLU A 310 -13.54 4.40 2.48
C GLU A 310 -12.83 3.06 2.25
N PHE A 311 -12.46 2.33 3.32
CA PHE A 311 -12.08 0.94 3.19
C PHE A 311 -13.30 0.07 2.89
N THR A 312 -13.12 -1.00 2.11
CA THR A 312 -14.22 -1.92 1.81
C THR A 312 -14.78 -2.53 3.10
N ALA A 313 -16.07 -2.83 3.15
CA ALA A 313 -16.69 -3.43 4.35
C ALA A 313 -15.97 -4.73 4.77
N ALA A 314 -15.55 -5.55 3.79
CA ALA A 314 -14.85 -6.79 4.05
C ALA A 314 -13.46 -6.57 4.70
N ASP A 315 -12.67 -5.62 4.17
CA ASP A 315 -11.36 -5.30 4.72
C ASP A 315 -11.48 -4.60 6.08
N ARG A 316 -12.40 -3.63 6.22
CA ARG A 316 -12.71 -2.96 7.48
C ARG A 316 -13.02 -3.96 8.60
N ASP A 317 -14.01 -4.84 8.35
CA ASP A 317 -14.46 -5.81 9.35
C ASP A 317 -13.37 -6.84 9.69
N ARG A 318 -12.53 -7.21 8.71
CA ARG A 318 -11.37 -8.09 8.92
C ARG A 318 -10.30 -7.42 9.78
N VAL A 319 -9.98 -6.15 9.51
CA VAL A 319 -9.00 -5.37 10.26
C VAL A 319 -9.44 -5.16 11.71
N ILE A 320 -10.70 -4.74 11.93
CA ILE A 320 -11.25 -4.53 13.27
C ILE A 320 -11.20 -5.82 14.08
N ARG A 321 -11.68 -6.94 13.51
CA ARG A 321 -11.60 -8.25 14.20
C ARG A 321 -10.17 -8.65 14.51
N THR A 322 -9.25 -8.39 13.60
CA THR A 322 -7.82 -8.68 13.80
C THR A 322 -7.26 -7.89 14.98
N ALA A 323 -7.47 -6.57 15.01
CA ALA A 323 -7.00 -5.72 16.09
C ALA A 323 -7.61 -6.09 17.45
N LEU A 324 -8.93 -6.31 17.52
CA LEU A 324 -9.63 -6.67 18.75
C LEU A 324 -9.25 -8.05 19.30
N CYS A 325 -9.03 -9.03 18.39
CA CYS A 325 -8.73 -10.40 18.81
C CYS A 325 -7.26 -10.60 19.20
N ALA A 326 -6.32 -9.88 18.64
CA ALA A 326 -4.90 -10.16 18.82
C ALA A 326 -4.45 -10.14 20.30
N PRO A 327 -4.86 -9.19 21.17
CA PRO A 327 -4.48 -9.21 22.58
C PRO A 327 -5.03 -10.42 23.36
N SER A 328 -6.27 -10.84 23.10
CA SER A 328 -6.84 -12.03 23.76
C SER A 328 -6.21 -13.32 23.26
N LEU A 329 -5.95 -13.41 21.93
CA LEU A 329 -5.24 -14.53 21.35
C LEU A 329 -3.84 -14.71 21.91
N LEU A 330 -3.14 -13.62 22.20
CA LEU A 330 -1.84 -13.69 22.87
C LEU A 330 -1.94 -14.46 24.19
N THR A 331 -2.99 -14.20 24.99
CA THR A 331 -3.22 -14.90 26.26
C THR A 331 -3.55 -16.39 26.04
N ASP A 332 -4.41 -16.69 25.07
CA ASP A 332 -4.79 -18.06 24.74
C ASP A 332 -3.59 -18.88 24.24
N LEU A 333 -2.76 -18.27 23.38
CA LEU A 333 -1.56 -18.91 22.83
C LEU A 333 -0.45 -19.12 23.87
N ARG A 334 -0.34 -18.26 24.88
CA ARG A 334 0.57 -18.46 26.02
C ARG A 334 0.18 -19.66 26.85
N ALA A 335 -1.11 -19.90 26.99
CA ALA A 335 -1.66 -21.00 27.80
C ALA A 335 -1.72 -22.34 27.04
N ALA A 336 -1.58 -22.32 25.71
CA ALA A 336 -1.68 -23.52 24.88
C ALA A 336 -0.42 -24.38 24.97
N GLU A 337 -0.52 -25.54 25.60
CA GLU A 337 0.56 -26.53 25.72
C GLU A 337 0.52 -27.54 24.57
N LEU A 338 -0.67 -27.91 24.09
CA LEU A 338 -0.89 -28.91 23.06
C LEU A 338 -1.20 -28.28 21.69
N PRO A 339 -0.82 -28.95 20.58
CA PRO A 339 -1.18 -28.50 19.23
C PRO A 339 -2.68 -28.37 18.99
N SER A 340 -3.51 -29.21 19.58
CA SER A 340 -4.97 -29.12 19.53
C SER A 340 -5.49 -27.83 20.14
N GLN A 341 -4.95 -27.39 21.27
CA GLN A 341 -5.31 -26.14 21.94
C GLN A 341 -4.92 -24.92 21.09
N MET A 342 -3.71 -24.94 20.47
CA MET A 342 -3.29 -23.92 19.50
C MET A 342 -4.24 -23.85 18.32
N TYR A 343 -4.66 -25.00 17.80
CA TYR A 343 -5.60 -25.10 16.69
C TYR A 343 -6.97 -24.53 17.06
N GLU A 344 -7.53 -24.87 18.22
CA GLU A 344 -8.82 -24.36 18.69
C GLU A 344 -8.80 -22.82 18.84
N ALA A 345 -7.75 -22.27 19.43
CA ALA A 345 -7.62 -20.82 19.62
C ALA A 345 -7.63 -20.07 18.28
N LEU A 346 -7.06 -20.67 17.21
CA LEU A 346 -6.78 -20.00 15.95
C LEU A 346 -7.68 -20.40 14.77
N ALA A 347 -8.36 -21.58 14.81
CA ALA A 347 -9.06 -22.15 13.66
C ALA A 347 -10.15 -21.26 13.04
N SER A 348 -10.77 -20.39 13.85
CA SER A 348 -11.80 -19.43 13.41
C SER A 348 -11.27 -18.00 13.20
N ARG A 349 -9.96 -17.81 13.29
CA ARG A 349 -9.32 -16.48 13.24
C ARG A 349 -8.70 -16.22 11.87
N THR A 350 -8.45 -14.93 11.60
CA THR A 350 -7.72 -14.52 10.40
C THR A 350 -6.23 -14.84 10.54
N LEU A 351 -5.54 -15.00 9.40
CA LEU A 351 -4.09 -15.21 9.40
C LEU A 351 -3.35 -14.03 10.03
N GLU A 352 -3.86 -12.83 9.78
CA GLU A 352 -3.33 -11.58 10.32
C GLU A 352 -3.48 -11.52 11.85
N ALA A 353 -4.62 -12.02 12.40
CA ALA A 353 -4.82 -12.05 13.85
C ALA A 353 -3.85 -13.03 14.53
N ALA A 354 -3.64 -14.20 13.93
CA ALA A 354 -2.65 -15.15 14.42
C ALA A 354 -1.22 -14.58 14.35
N ALA A 355 -0.87 -13.92 13.24
CA ALA A 355 0.43 -13.30 13.06
C ALA A 355 0.66 -12.14 14.04
N LEU A 356 -0.34 -11.28 14.22
CA LEU A 356 -0.24 -10.13 15.13
C LEU A 356 -0.15 -10.58 16.60
N ALA A 357 -0.95 -11.58 17.01
CA ALA A 357 -0.87 -12.15 18.35
C ALA A 357 0.51 -12.80 18.62
N GLY A 358 1.05 -13.53 17.64
CA GLY A 358 2.40 -14.07 17.72
C GLY A 358 3.47 -13.00 17.80
N ALA A 359 3.33 -11.89 17.05
CA ALA A 359 4.26 -10.77 17.10
C ALA A 359 4.26 -10.06 18.47
N LEU A 360 3.08 -9.89 19.09
CA LEU A 360 2.94 -9.35 20.45
C LEU A 360 3.64 -10.22 21.50
N GLY A 361 3.70 -11.53 21.28
CA GLY A 361 4.39 -12.47 22.19
C GLY A 361 5.92 -12.54 22.01
N ALA A 362 6.48 -11.88 21.00
CA ALA A 362 7.90 -12.02 20.69
C ALA A 362 8.87 -11.34 21.68
N GLU A 363 8.37 -10.48 22.57
CA GLU A 363 9.17 -9.85 23.62
C GLU A 363 9.30 -10.70 24.89
N GLU A 364 8.64 -11.85 24.94
CA GLU A 364 8.62 -12.71 26.09
C GLU A 364 9.80 -13.67 26.14
N PRO A 365 10.28 -14.02 27.35
CA PRO A 365 11.18 -15.12 27.53
C PRO A 365 10.55 -16.41 26.95
N HIS A 366 11.30 -17.14 26.12
CA HIS A 366 10.86 -18.38 25.46
C HIS A 366 9.78 -18.25 24.36
N GLN A 367 9.17 -17.09 24.14
CA GLN A 367 8.24 -16.75 23.06
C GLN A 367 7.13 -17.79 22.75
N PRO A 368 6.42 -18.35 23.76
CA PRO A 368 5.49 -19.47 23.54
C PRO A 368 4.36 -19.12 22.59
N ALA A 369 3.82 -17.90 22.66
CA ALA A 369 2.76 -17.43 21.76
C ALA A 369 3.24 -17.28 20.32
N THR A 370 4.47 -16.79 20.11
CA THR A 370 5.09 -16.67 18.77
C THR A 370 5.26 -18.04 18.14
N ASP A 371 5.77 -19.02 18.90
CA ASP A 371 6.00 -20.36 18.40
C ASP A 371 4.69 -21.10 18.12
N ALA A 372 3.68 -20.92 18.95
CA ALA A 372 2.34 -21.45 18.74
C ALA A 372 1.69 -20.87 17.48
N ALA A 373 1.73 -19.54 17.30
CA ALA A 373 1.21 -18.86 16.12
C ALA A 373 1.93 -19.34 14.84
N ARG A 374 3.26 -19.38 14.87
CA ARG A 374 4.07 -19.85 13.74
C ARG A 374 3.76 -21.30 13.39
N ARG A 375 3.69 -22.18 14.38
CA ARG A 375 3.36 -23.60 14.20
C ARG A 375 1.98 -23.77 13.56
N TRP A 376 1.00 -23.01 14.03
CA TRP A 376 -0.34 -23.07 13.44
C TRP A 376 -0.34 -22.54 12.00
N LEU A 377 0.24 -21.37 11.74
CA LEU A 377 0.28 -20.74 10.43
C LEU A 377 1.00 -21.60 9.38
N GLN A 378 2.04 -22.32 9.77
CA GLN A 378 2.86 -23.11 8.86
C GLN A 378 2.37 -24.55 8.71
N THR A 379 1.81 -25.16 9.77
CA THR A 379 1.57 -26.60 9.82
C THR A 379 0.14 -26.96 10.23
N LEU A 380 -0.29 -26.57 11.44
CA LEU A 380 -1.50 -27.13 12.04
C LEU A 380 -2.76 -26.78 11.26
N ARG A 381 -2.84 -25.55 10.71
CA ARG A 381 -3.99 -25.11 9.90
C ARG A 381 -4.24 -25.95 8.63
N HIS A 382 -3.27 -26.74 8.21
CA HIS A 382 -3.36 -27.62 7.04
C HIS A 382 -3.69 -29.08 7.40
N VAL A 383 -3.68 -29.42 8.68
CA VAL A 383 -4.03 -30.78 9.12
C VAL A 383 -5.53 -31.03 8.87
N ARG A 384 -5.83 -32.14 8.24
CA ARG A 384 -7.20 -32.57 7.94
C ARG A 384 -7.33 -34.06 8.28
N LEU A 385 -8.53 -34.49 8.69
CA LEU A 385 -8.84 -35.90 8.76
C LEU A 385 -9.05 -36.46 7.36
N SER A 386 -8.72 -37.76 7.19
CA SER A 386 -9.02 -38.53 6.00
C SER A 386 -10.44 -39.13 6.03
N ILE A 387 -11.13 -39.02 7.17
CA ILE A 387 -12.51 -39.40 7.41
C ILE A 387 -13.43 -38.21 7.48
N ASN A 388 -14.71 -38.44 7.27
CA ASN A 388 -15.76 -37.45 7.36
C ASN A 388 -17.01 -37.98 8.10
N GLY A 389 -18.12 -37.23 8.13
CA GLY A 389 -19.35 -37.60 8.79
C GLY A 389 -19.99 -38.89 8.23
N ASP A 390 -19.88 -39.09 6.91
CA ASP A 390 -20.46 -40.29 6.25
C ASP A 390 -19.77 -41.56 6.70
N ASP A 391 -18.47 -41.50 6.99
CA ASP A 391 -17.73 -42.66 7.52
C ASP A 391 -18.24 -43.10 8.90
N LEU A 392 -18.58 -42.12 9.75
CA LEU A 392 -19.14 -42.39 11.06
C LEU A 392 -20.58 -42.91 10.98
N LEU A 393 -21.38 -42.40 10.05
CA LEU A 393 -22.72 -42.92 9.77
C LEU A 393 -22.66 -44.38 9.27
N ALA A 394 -21.74 -44.67 8.34
CA ALA A 394 -21.52 -46.03 7.83
C ALA A 394 -21.03 -47.00 8.93
N ALA A 395 -20.30 -46.48 9.94
CA ALA A 395 -19.85 -47.23 11.10
C ALA A 395 -20.92 -47.37 12.20
N GLY A 396 -22.16 -46.86 11.97
CA GLY A 396 -23.29 -47.04 12.88
C GLY A 396 -23.49 -45.94 13.92
N VAL A 397 -22.77 -44.80 13.79
CA VAL A 397 -22.97 -43.62 14.65
C VAL A 397 -24.29 -42.94 14.22
N PRO A 398 -25.25 -42.70 15.13
CA PRO A 398 -26.49 -42.00 14.78
C PRO A 398 -26.24 -40.59 14.27
N ALA A 399 -27.05 -40.14 13.30
CA ALA A 399 -27.02 -38.79 12.79
C ALA A 399 -27.29 -37.77 13.91
N GLY A 400 -26.50 -36.71 13.98
CA GLY A 400 -26.65 -35.68 14.98
C GLY A 400 -25.34 -34.96 15.36
N PRO A 401 -25.39 -34.03 16.33
CA PRO A 401 -24.24 -33.22 16.74
C PRO A 401 -23.03 -34.02 17.22
N GLN A 402 -23.24 -35.27 17.65
CA GLN A 402 -22.18 -36.17 18.10
C GLN A 402 -21.18 -36.53 16.98
N ILE A 403 -21.59 -36.51 15.72
CA ILE A 403 -20.69 -36.75 14.58
C ILE A 403 -19.59 -35.65 14.54
N GLY A 404 -20.01 -34.41 14.62
CA GLY A 404 -19.07 -33.28 14.64
C GLY A 404 -18.11 -33.36 15.83
N ARG A 405 -18.63 -33.63 17.05
CA ARG A 405 -17.81 -33.75 18.24
C ARG A 405 -16.79 -34.90 18.15
N ARG A 406 -17.18 -36.03 17.63
CA ARG A 406 -16.27 -37.19 17.41
C ARG A 406 -15.16 -36.87 16.38
N LEU A 407 -15.50 -36.18 15.29
CA LEU A 407 -14.52 -35.75 14.32
C LEU A 407 -13.54 -34.72 14.92
N THR A 408 -14.04 -33.78 15.73
CA THR A 408 -13.19 -32.82 16.45
C THR A 408 -12.22 -33.53 17.39
N GLU A 409 -12.67 -34.47 18.19
CA GLU A 409 -11.82 -35.25 19.09
C GLU A 409 -10.76 -36.05 18.33
N ALA A 410 -11.12 -36.70 17.23
CA ALA A 410 -10.18 -37.41 16.37
C ALA A 410 -9.15 -36.45 15.75
N LEU A 411 -9.58 -35.24 15.37
CA LEU A 411 -8.66 -34.18 14.88
C LEU A 411 -7.68 -33.76 15.97
N HIS A 412 -8.15 -33.53 17.20
CA HIS A 412 -7.30 -33.15 18.32
C HIS A 412 -6.23 -34.22 18.59
N ARG A 413 -6.61 -35.48 18.68
CA ARG A 413 -5.66 -36.60 18.87
C ARG A 413 -4.65 -36.68 17.70
N LYS A 414 -5.08 -36.37 16.48
CA LYS A 414 -4.18 -36.33 15.32
C LYS A 414 -3.20 -35.15 15.43
N LEU A 415 -3.68 -33.97 15.81
CA LEU A 415 -2.85 -32.76 16.00
C LEU A 415 -1.81 -32.98 17.09
N ASP A 416 -2.18 -33.63 18.19
CA ASP A 416 -1.31 -33.88 19.34
C ASP A 416 -0.32 -35.05 19.11
N GLY A 417 -0.46 -35.76 17.99
CA GLY A 417 0.44 -36.88 17.65
C GLY A 417 0.06 -38.20 18.28
N ASP A 418 -1.13 -38.32 18.89
CA ASP A 418 -1.62 -39.50 19.56
C ASP A 418 -2.18 -40.56 18.60
N LEU A 419 -2.22 -40.27 17.32
CA LEU A 419 -2.70 -41.18 16.30
C LEU A 419 -1.58 -41.60 15.34
N SER A 420 -1.54 -42.90 15.04
CA SER A 420 -0.81 -43.37 13.87
C SER A 420 -1.45 -42.86 12.58
N ASN A 421 -0.63 -42.62 11.55
CA ASN A 421 -1.15 -42.18 10.26
C ASN A 421 -2.08 -43.24 9.63
N GLY A 422 -3.19 -42.75 9.04
CA GLY A 422 -4.11 -43.59 8.24
C GLY A 422 -5.57 -43.49 8.67
N ARG A 423 -6.43 -43.69 7.68
CA ARG A 423 -7.89 -43.58 7.81
C ARG A 423 -8.48 -44.48 8.90
N ASP A 424 -7.98 -45.72 9.03
CA ASP A 424 -8.48 -46.66 10.02
C ASP A 424 -8.17 -46.25 11.46
N ALA A 425 -7.02 -45.62 11.69
CA ALA A 425 -6.66 -45.08 13.01
C ALA A 425 -7.54 -43.88 13.38
N GLU A 426 -7.80 -42.99 12.42
CA GLU A 426 -8.68 -41.85 12.61
C GLU A 426 -10.13 -42.29 12.88
N LEU A 427 -10.62 -43.30 12.16
CA LEU A 427 -11.98 -43.81 12.35
C LEU A 427 -12.13 -44.45 13.74
N ARG A 428 -11.17 -45.30 14.15
CA ARG A 428 -11.17 -45.87 15.53
C ARG A 428 -11.19 -44.76 16.59
N ALA A 429 -10.32 -43.75 16.44
CA ALA A 429 -10.26 -42.66 17.38
C ALA A 429 -11.59 -41.90 17.49
N ALA A 430 -12.26 -41.66 16.35
CA ALA A 430 -13.58 -41.03 16.33
C ALA A 430 -14.67 -41.87 16.95
N LEU A 431 -14.62 -43.21 16.78
CA LEU A 431 -15.59 -44.16 17.37
C LEU A 431 -15.39 -44.30 18.91
N GLU A 432 -14.14 -44.25 19.38
CA GLU A 432 -13.77 -44.32 20.80
C GLU A 432 -14.05 -43.03 21.56
N ALA A 433 -14.23 -41.91 20.86
CA ALA A 433 -14.46 -40.63 21.49
C ALA A 433 -15.70 -40.66 22.42
N ARG A 434 -15.48 -40.31 23.69
CA ARG A 434 -16.54 -40.16 24.69
C ARG A 434 -17.16 -38.76 24.54
N VAL A 435 -18.33 -38.66 23.90
CA VAL A 435 -18.97 -37.38 23.54
C VAL A 435 -20.36 -37.27 24.18
#